data_206ea237a757bd27b8d6918392d0a233
#
_entry.id   206ea237a757bd27b8d6918392d0a233
#
_cell.length_a   1.000
_cell.length_b   1.000
_cell.length_c   1.000
_cell.angle_alpha   90.00
_cell.angle_beta   90.00
_cell.angle_gamma   90.00
#
_symmetry.space_group_name_H-M   'P 1'
#
loop_
_entity.id
_entity.type
_entity.pdbx_description
1 polymer ?
#
loop_
_entity_poly.entity_id
_entity_poly.type
_entity_poly.pdbx_seq_one_letter_code
_entity_poly.pdbx_strand_id
1 'polypeptide(L)'
;TKSIFQPNSDDLYIDQMVDFLGTHHHRVVLEPEALCAALLPATDARALPGMADVDSSLLLFCAAVKRGGTTVCLSGECADELFGGYPWYHREEILFEDTFPWSRSVGLRLGLLTPDAVRNGEEFVRQHYRDTCARAPRLPSDDKKTARMREMFVLNLDWFMATLLDRKDRMSMYSGLEVRVPFCDHRIVEYAYNMPWDFKSLEGREKGIVRRAFADELPKEIVYRKKSPYPKTFHPVYTRLCADYVCRIFEDNTSVAASLFDRNAVQKLMQRPESLAEPWFGQLMRTPQIFAYIIQLDRWVRH
;
A
#
# COMPACT_ATOMS: atom_id res chain seq x y z
N THR A 1 -18.37 5.51 -2.61
CA THR A 1 -19.26 5.81 -3.77
C THR A 1 -18.91 4.86 -4.90
N LYS A 2 -19.88 4.05 -5.36
CA LYS A 2 -19.73 3.26 -6.58
C LYS A 2 -19.40 4.24 -7.72
N SER A 3 -18.18 4.18 -8.20
CA SER A 3 -17.71 4.94 -9.35
C SER A 3 -17.20 3.95 -10.38
N ILE A 4 -17.36 4.24 -11.66
CA ILE A 4 -16.73 3.47 -12.75
C ILE A 4 -15.20 3.40 -12.58
N PHE A 5 -14.61 4.32 -11.80
CA PHE A 5 -13.19 4.38 -11.48
C PHE A 5 -12.81 3.57 -10.24
N GLN A 6 -13.80 3.01 -9.51
CA GLN A 6 -13.62 2.11 -8.38
C GLN A 6 -14.66 0.98 -8.48
N PRO A 7 -14.44 -0.01 -9.33
CA PRO A 7 -15.43 -1.06 -9.60
C PRO A 7 -15.67 -2.00 -8.40
N ASN A 8 -14.73 -2.06 -7.45
CA ASN A 8 -14.80 -2.92 -6.26
C ASN A 8 -15.12 -2.05 -5.03
N SER A 9 -16.42 -1.77 -4.82
CA SER A 9 -16.87 -1.08 -3.61
C SER A 9 -17.12 -2.09 -2.48
N ASP A 10 -16.64 -1.76 -1.29
CA ASP A 10 -16.93 -2.51 -0.06
C ASP A 10 -18.28 -2.12 0.58
N ASP A 11 -19.02 -1.17 0.02
CA ASP A 11 -20.21 -0.56 0.61
C ASP A 11 -21.25 -1.61 1.08
N LEU A 12 -21.55 -2.60 0.20
CA LEU A 12 -22.51 -3.65 0.53
C LEU A 12 -22.10 -4.44 1.79
N TYR A 13 -20.83 -4.79 1.90
CA TYR A 13 -20.31 -5.55 3.04
C TYR A 13 -20.21 -4.69 4.29
N ILE A 14 -19.94 -3.41 4.14
CA ILE A 14 -19.94 -2.44 5.24
C ILE A 14 -21.36 -2.32 5.80
N ASP A 15 -22.37 -2.13 4.95
CA ASP A 15 -23.76 -2.01 5.37
C ASP A 15 -24.23 -3.28 6.10
N GLN A 16 -23.91 -4.47 5.58
CA GLN A 16 -24.20 -5.74 6.27
C GLN A 16 -23.55 -5.83 7.65
N MET A 17 -22.30 -5.39 7.80
CA MET A 17 -21.62 -5.40 9.08
C MET A 17 -22.17 -4.36 10.06
N VAL A 18 -22.56 -3.19 9.58
CA VAL A 18 -23.20 -2.15 10.39
C VAL A 18 -24.51 -2.67 10.97
N ASP A 19 -25.34 -3.31 10.12
CA ASP A 19 -26.61 -3.88 10.53
C ASP A 19 -26.42 -5.05 11.52
N PHE A 20 -25.45 -5.92 11.22
CA PHE A 20 -25.15 -7.08 12.07
C PHE A 20 -24.64 -6.70 13.46
N LEU A 21 -23.76 -5.71 13.55
CA LEU A 21 -23.16 -5.27 14.80
C LEU A 21 -23.97 -4.18 15.53
N GLY A 22 -24.96 -3.57 14.86
CA GLY A 22 -25.70 -2.43 15.40
C GLY A 22 -24.84 -1.21 15.67
N THR A 23 -23.82 -0.96 14.86
CA THR A 23 -22.85 0.15 15.05
C THR A 23 -23.32 1.43 14.39
N HIS A 24 -22.88 2.57 14.94
CA HIS A 24 -23.05 3.87 14.27
C HIS A 24 -21.97 4.05 13.20
N HIS A 25 -22.36 4.03 11.94
CA HIS A 25 -21.44 4.13 10.83
C HIS A 25 -21.28 5.60 10.35
N HIS A 26 -20.03 6.06 10.30
CA HIS A 26 -19.66 7.36 9.73
C HIS A 26 -18.95 7.17 8.41
N ARG A 27 -19.50 7.74 7.34
CA ARG A 27 -18.89 7.70 5.99
C ARG A 27 -18.05 8.95 5.75
N VAL A 28 -16.82 8.78 5.31
CA VAL A 28 -15.94 9.85 4.84
C VAL A 28 -15.78 9.72 3.34
N VAL A 29 -16.33 10.67 2.60
CA VAL A 29 -16.21 10.77 1.14
C VAL A 29 -15.14 11.81 0.84
N LEU A 30 -14.17 11.46 -0.01
CA LEU A 30 -13.05 12.31 -0.35
C LEU A 30 -13.13 12.67 -1.85
N GLU A 31 -13.19 13.97 -2.12
CA GLU A 31 -13.21 14.48 -3.49
C GLU A 31 -11.79 14.52 -4.08
N PRO A 32 -11.66 14.38 -5.41
CA PRO A 32 -10.36 14.37 -6.10
C PRO A 32 -9.48 15.57 -5.81
N GLU A 33 -10.08 16.75 -5.68
CA GLU A 33 -9.41 18.01 -5.37
C GLU A 33 -8.78 17.96 -3.96
N ALA A 34 -9.54 17.49 -2.99
CA ALA A 34 -9.08 17.34 -1.61
C ALA A 34 -7.94 16.32 -1.53
N LEU A 35 -8.03 15.20 -2.26
CA LEU A 35 -6.98 14.19 -2.32
C LEU A 35 -5.67 14.74 -2.91
N CYS A 36 -5.77 15.53 -3.98
CA CYS A 36 -4.60 16.17 -4.59
C CYS A 36 -3.98 17.21 -3.65
N ALA A 37 -4.78 18.08 -3.05
CA ALA A 37 -4.31 19.11 -2.12
C ALA A 37 -3.65 18.51 -0.88
N ALA A 38 -4.14 17.36 -0.40
CA ALA A 38 -3.61 16.69 0.77
C ALA A 38 -2.27 15.96 0.54
N LEU A 39 -1.74 15.90 -0.70
CA LEU A 39 -0.42 15.32 -0.98
C LEU A 39 0.69 16.06 -0.23
N LEU A 40 0.62 17.40 -0.17
CA LEU A 40 1.65 18.21 0.52
C LEU A 40 1.63 17.97 2.03
N PRO A 41 0.52 18.19 2.76
CA PRO A 41 0.49 17.93 4.20
C PRO A 41 0.72 16.46 4.55
N ALA A 42 0.40 15.50 3.67
CA ALA A 42 0.74 14.10 3.88
C ALA A 42 2.26 13.85 3.79
N THR A 43 2.96 14.55 2.89
CA THR A 43 4.43 14.53 2.83
C THR A 43 5.04 15.14 4.09
N ASP A 44 4.50 16.27 4.55
CA ASP A 44 4.96 16.93 5.79
C ASP A 44 4.75 16.01 7.00
N ALA A 45 3.58 15.38 7.11
CA ALA A 45 3.27 14.43 8.18
C ALA A 45 4.23 13.23 8.19
N ARG A 46 4.59 12.72 7.03
CA ARG A 46 5.48 11.57 6.89
C ARG A 46 6.95 11.94 7.00
N ALA A 47 7.31 13.18 6.73
CA ALA A 47 8.69 13.68 6.57
C ALA A 47 9.49 12.97 5.46
N LEU A 48 8.80 12.32 4.52
CA LEU A 48 9.33 11.57 3.38
C LEU A 48 8.28 11.51 2.25
N PRO A 49 8.70 11.36 0.99
CA PRO A 49 7.79 10.95 -0.07
C PRO A 49 7.15 9.61 0.27
N GLY A 50 5.86 9.46 0.03
CA GLY A 50 5.12 8.32 0.54
C GLY A 50 4.36 7.52 -0.53
N MET A 51 3.18 7.02 -0.14
CA MET A 51 2.37 6.15 -0.99
C MET A 51 1.28 6.94 -1.76
N ALA A 52 1.62 8.13 -2.25
CA ALA A 52 0.76 8.94 -3.11
C ALA A 52 -0.64 9.21 -2.49
N ASP A 53 -1.71 8.94 -3.24
CA ASP A 53 -3.10 9.12 -2.82
C ASP A 53 -3.52 8.26 -1.61
N VAL A 54 -2.77 7.21 -1.31
CA VAL A 54 -3.02 6.38 -0.12
C VAL A 54 -2.69 7.14 1.16
N ASP A 55 -1.60 7.90 1.16
CA ASP A 55 -1.22 8.74 2.30
C ASP A 55 -2.19 9.91 2.46
N SER A 56 -2.48 10.63 1.37
CA SER A 56 -3.40 11.77 1.42
C SER A 56 -4.82 11.37 1.85
N SER A 57 -5.33 10.23 1.34
CA SER A 57 -6.64 9.73 1.75
C SER A 57 -6.67 9.32 3.22
N LEU A 58 -5.61 8.67 3.71
CA LEU A 58 -5.51 8.28 5.11
C LEU A 58 -5.41 9.48 6.05
N LEU A 59 -4.64 10.50 5.68
CA LEU A 59 -4.54 11.74 6.45
C LEU A 59 -5.91 12.42 6.58
N LEU A 60 -6.63 12.59 5.48
CA LEU A 60 -7.96 13.20 5.47
C LEU A 60 -8.97 12.37 6.27
N PHE A 61 -8.90 11.04 6.17
CA PHE A 61 -9.72 10.12 6.97
C PHE A 61 -9.44 10.27 8.45
N CYS A 62 -8.18 10.22 8.87
CA CYS A 62 -7.78 10.36 10.28
C CYS A 62 -8.22 11.72 10.85
N ALA A 63 -8.06 12.79 10.08
CA ALA A 63 -8.52 14.12 10.47
C ALA A 63 -10.05 14.18 10.62
N ALA A 64 -10.82 13.50 9.77
CA ALA A 64 -12.27 13.42 9.89
C ALA A 64 -12.70 12.64 11.14
N VAL A 65 -12.06 11.51 11.42
CA VAL A 65 -12.31 10.69 12.63
C VAL A 65 -12.01 11.51 13.90
N LYS A 66 -10.89 12.24 13.90
CA LYS A 66 -10.51 13.10 15.04
C LYS A 66 -11.51 14.24 15.26
N ARG A 67 -11.96 14.89 14.18
CA ARG A 67 -13.02 15.93 14.29
C ARG A 67 -14.34 15.38 14.82
N GLY A 68 -14.62 14.10 14.60
CA GLY A 68 -15.75 13.38 15.18
C GLY A 68 -15.64 13.09 16.68
N GLY A 69 -14.55 13.54 17.34
CA GLY A 69 -14.34 13.39 18.79
C GLY A 69 -13.59 12.12 19.20
N THR A 70 -13.17 11.28 18.25
CA THR A 70 -12.42 10.05 18.54
C THR A 70 -10.97 10.37 18.89
N THR A 71 -10.45 9.76 19.95
CA THR A 71 -9.04 9.89 20.36
C THR A 71 -8.22 8.65 20.01
N VAL A 72 -8.82 7.47 20.13
CA VAL A 72 -8.18 6.18 19.86
C VAL A 72 -9.09 5.33 18.98
N CYS A 73 -8.53 4.65 17.99
CA CYS A 73 -9.25 3.67 17.19
C CYS A 73 -8.44 2.39 16.97
N LEU A 74 -9.12 1.31 16.58
CA LEU A 74 -8.51 0.04 16.21
C LEU A 74 -8.48 -0.10 14.69
N SER A 75 -7.42 -0.70 14.16
CA SER A 75 -7.27 -1.01 12.74
C SER A 75 -6.92 -2.48 12.53
N GLY A 76 -7.49 -3.09 11.49
CA GLY A 76 -7.22 -4.48 11.10
C GLY A 76 -5.95 -4.65 10.25
N GLU A 77 -5.04 -3.69 10.20
CA GLU A 77 -3.77 -3.83 9.49
C GLU A 77 -2.92 -4.96 10.05
N CYS A 78 -1.99 -5.43 9.28
CA CYS A 78 -1.08 -6.57 9.52
C CYS A 78 -1.71 -7.96 9.35
N ALA A 79 -3.02 -8.11 9.33
CA ALA A 79 -3.65 -9.41 9.13
C ALA A 79 -3.32 -10.06 7.77
N ASP A 80 -3.18 -9.25 6.72
CA ASP A 80 -2.83 -9.74 5.39
C ASP A 80 -1.36 -10.21 5.33
N GLU A 81 -0.46 -9.51 6.00
CA GLU A 81 0.95 -9.83 6.11
C GLU A 81 1.17 -11.12 6.89
N LEU A 82 0.49 -11.29 8.01
CA LEU A 82 0.65 -12.42 8.91
C LEU A 82 0.00 -13.71 8.39
N PHE A 83 -1.15 -13.58 7.75
CA PHE A 83 -1.98 -14.75 7.38
C PHE A 83 -2.11 -14.94 5.87
N GLY A 84 -1.21 -14.35 5.09
CA GLY A 84 -1.14 -14.59 3.65
C GLY A 84 -2.31 -14.02 2.86
N GLY A 85 -2.71 -12.76 3.13
CA GLY A 85 -3.84 -12.12 2.45
C GLY A 85 -3.52 -11.58 1.05
N TYR A 86 -2.29 -11.58 0.61
CA TYR A 86 -1.89 -11.00 -0.67
C TYR A 86 -1.75 -12.04 -1.79
N PRO A 87 -1.98 -11.66 -3.06
CA PRO A 87 -1.89 -12.57 -4.19
C PRO A 87 -0.53 -13.25 -4.36
N TRP A 88 0.57 -12.59 -3.98
CA TRP A 88 1.92 -13.15 -4.11
C TRP A 88 2.21 -14.35 -3.20
N TYR A 89 1.40 -14.59 -2.19
CA TYR A 89 1.47 -15.82 -1.40
C TYR A 89 0.84 -17.02 -2.11
N HIS A 90 -0.11 -16.78 -3.05
CA HIS A 90 -0.96 -17.80 -3.67
C HIS A 90 -0.64 -18.05 -5.14
N ARG A 91 0.25 -17.23 -5.72
CA ARG A 91 0.67 -17.36 -7.13
C ARG A 91 2.11 -17.82 -7.18
N GLU A 92 2.33 -19.05 -7.63
CA GLU A 92 3.63 -19.69 -7.61
C GLU A 92 4.64 -18.93 -8.50
N GLU A 93 4.18 -18.38 -9.63
CA GLU A 93 4.97 -17.57 -10.55
C GLU A 93 5.52 -16.29 -9.88
N ILE A 94 4.81 -15.72 -8.91
CA ILE A 94 5.25 -14.53 -8.16
C ILE A 94 6.04 -14.95 -6.91
N LEU A 95 5.60 -16.01 -6.25
CA LEU A 95 6.21 -16.50 -5.01
C LEU A 95 7.70 -16.79 -5.20
N PHE A 96 8.09 -17.37 -6.34
CA PHE A 96 9.47 -17.79 -6.62
C PHE A 96 10.28 -16.78 -7.45
N GLU A 97 9.75 -15.59 -7.75
CA GLU A 97 10.56 -14.53 -8.35
C GLU A 97 11.65 -14.03 -7.41
N ASP A 98 12.82 -13.68 -7.96
CA ASP A 98 13.98 -13.16 -7.22
C ASP A 98 13.89 -11.63 -7.05
N THR A 99 12.76 -11.14 -6.52
CA THR A 99 12.48 -9.73 -6.29
C THR A 99 11.39 -9.51 -5.23
N PHE A 100 11.25 -8.28 -4.76
CA PHE A 100 10.11 -7.88 -3.92
C PHE A 100 8.79 -7.98 -4.71
N PRO A 101 7.80 -8.78 -4.28
CA PRO A 101 6.59 -9.03 -5.09
C PRO A 101 5.71 -7.80 -5.31
N TRP A 102 5.80 -6.80 -4.45
CA TRP A 102 5.09 -5.51 -4.61
C TRP A 102 5.91 -4.45 -5.36
N SER A 103 7.13 -4.76 -5.80
CA SER A 103 8.07 -3.80 -6.39
C SER A 103 8.80 -4.39 -7.61
N ARG A 104 8.09 -5.14 -8.44
CA ARG A 104 8.64 -5.89 -9.59
C ARG A 104 9.15 -4.97 -10.71
N SER A 105 8.54 -3.82 -10.90
CA SER A 105 8.83 -2.89 -12.01
C SER A 105 9.93 -1.87 -11.67
N VAL A 106 11.11 -2.33 -11.22
CA VAL A 106 12.25 -1.46 -10.90
C VAL A 106 12.74 -0.70 -12.12
N GLY A 107 12.94 -1.39 -13.25
CA GLY A 107 13.41 -0.78 -14.50
C GLY A 107 12.47 0.31 -15.01
N LEU A 108 11.14 0.14 -14.87
CA LEU A 108 10.18 1.18 -15.22
C LEU A 108 10.40 2.47 -14.42
N ARG A 109 10.60 2.34 -13.10
CA ARG A 109 10.85 3.49 -12.22
C ARG A 109 12.15 4.18 -12.56
N LEU A 110 13.20 3.41 -12.80
CA LEU A 110 14.51 3.94 -13.23
C LEU A 110 14.42 4.63 -14.58
N GLY A 111 13.61 4.12 -15.51
CA GLY A 111 13.36 4.74 -16.82
C GLY A 111 12.63 6.10 -16.78
N LEU A 112 12.10 6.48 -15.59
CA LEU A 112 11.53 7.81 -15.36
C LEU A 112 12.56 8.81 -14.83
N LEU A 113 13.74 8.34 -14.43
CA LEU A 113 14.80 9.15 -13.84
C LEU A 113 15.86 9.50 -14.87
N THR A 114 16.56 10.60 -14.62
CA THR A 114 17.79 10.91 -15.37
C THR A 114 18.87 9.89 -15.02
N PRO A 115 19.82 9.60 -15.94
CA PRO A 115 20.88 8.60 -15.70
C PRO A 115 21.74 8.87 -14.45
N ASP A 116 21.89 10.14 -14.08
CA ASP A 116 22.70 10.56 -12.94
C ASP A 116 21.93 10.58 -11.61
N ALA A 117 20.60 10.47 -11.63
CA ALA A 117 19.77 10.54 -10.44
C ALA A 117 19.97 9.33 -9.52
N VAL A 118 20.10 8.13 -10.09
CA VAL A 118 20.31 6.89 -9.33
C VAL A 118 21.29 5.98 -10.06
N ARG A 119 22.38 5.65 -9.40
CA ARG A 119 23.37 4.68 -9.89
C ARG A 119 23.08 3.29 -9.35
N ASN A 120 23.14 2.28 -10.22
CA ASN A 120 22.94 0.87 -9.84
C ASN A 120 21.64 0.56 -9.09
N GLY A 121 20.53 1.26 -9.41
CA GLY A 121 19.27 1.14 -8.69
C GLY A 121 18.67 -0.28 -8.68
N GLU A 122 18.79 -1.03 -9.77
CA GLU A 122 18.34 -2.43 -9.82
C GLU A 122 19.15 -3.31 -8.87
N GLU A 123 20.48 -3.17 -8.87
CA GLU A 123 21.35 -3.95 -8.00
C GLU A 123 21.14 -3.57 -6.53
N PHE A 124 20.92 -2.30 -6.23
CA PHE A 124 20.58 -1.84 -4.89
C PHE A 124 19.31 -2.55 -4.36
N VAL A 125 18.23 -2.58 -5.16
CA VAL A 125 16.99 -3.26 -4.77
C VAL A 125 17.20 -4.76 -4.64
N ARG A 126 17.94 -5.38 -5.57
CA ARG A 126 18.24 -6.81 -5.55
C ARG A 126 19.07 -7.22 -4.34
N GLN A 127 20.06 -6.41 -3.96
CA GLN A 127 20.91 -6.68 -2.79
C GLN A 127 20.09 -6.65 -1.50
N HIS A 128 19.25 -5.62 -1.31
CA HIS A 128 18.38 -5.55 -0.13
C HIS A 128 17.40 -6.73 -0.05
N TYR A 129 16.86 -7.15 -1.19
CA TYR A 129 16.01 -8.32 -1.26
C TYR A 129 16.76 -9.59 -0.82
N ARG A 130 17.96 -9.86 -1.37
CA ARG A 130 18.78 -11.02 -1.03
C ARG A 130 19.21 -11.04 0.42
N ASP A 131 19.65 -9.90 0.94
CA ASP A 131 20.07 -9.77 2.34
C ASP A 131 18.89 -10.06 3.28
N THR A 132 17.69 -9.65 2.92
CA THR A 132 16.50 -9.95 3.71
C THR A 132 16.14 -11.42 3.66
N CYS A 133 16.13 -12.04 2.48
CA CYS A 133 15.89 -13.49 2.34
C CYS A 133 16.93 -14.32 3.11
N ALA A 134 18.20 -13.90 3.09
CA ALA A 134 19.29 -14.61 3.80
C ALA A 134 19.12 -14.59 5.32
N ARG A 135 18.44 -13.58 5.88
CA ARG A 135 18.16 -13.48 7.33
C ARG A 135 16.94 -14.26 7.78
N ALA A 136 16.13 -14.78 6.85
CA ALA A 136 14.92 -15.50 7.20
C ALA A 136 15.26 -16.79 7.98
N PRO A 137 14.77 -16.95 9.23
CA PRO A 137 14.97 -18.17 10.00
C PRO A 137 14.35 -19.37 9.28
N ARG A 138 15.10 -20.47 9.18
CA ARG A 138 14.67 -21.70 8.51
C ARG A 138 14.95 -22.89 9.40
N LEU A 139 14.16 -23.94 9.24
CA LEU A 139 14.41 -25.24 9.88
C LEU A 139 15.11 -26.17 8.88
N PRO A 140 15.98 -27.07 9.36
CA PRO A 140 16.61 -28.08 8.48
C PRO A 140 15.60 -28.98 7.77
N SER A 141 14.38 -29.12 8.32
CA SER A 141 13.29 -29.92 7.78
C SER A 141 12.40 -29.16 6.79
N ASP A 142 12.61 -27.85 6.58
CA ASP A 142 11.79 -27.07 5.65
C ASP A 142 12.03 -27.55 4.20
N ASP A 143 10.96 -27.88 3.51
CA ASP A 143 11.01 -28.08 2.07
C ASP A 143 11.18 -26.73 1.33
N LYS A 144 11.40 -26.79 0.02
CA LYS A 144 11.62 -25.59 -0.81
C LYS A 144 10.50 -24.56 -0.68
N LYS A 145 9.25 -25.00 -0.63
CA LYS A 145 8.07 -24.11 -0.54
C LYS A 145 7.98 -23.48 0.85
N THR A 146 8.15 -24.28 1.89
CA THR A 146 8.13 -23.80 3.29
C THR A 146 9.24 -22.79 3.54
N ALA A 147 10.49 -23.09 3.10
CA ALA A 147 11.60 -22.17 3.19
C ALA A 147 11.29 -20.84 2.47
N ARG A 148 10.72 -20.91 1.27
CA ARG A 148 10.32 -19.73 0.50
C ARG A 148 9.20 -18.93 1.19
N MET A 149 8.22 -19.60 1.81
CA MET A 149 7.18 -18.92 2.58
C MET A 149 7.74 -18.16 3.79
N ARG A 150 8.78 -18.70 4.47
CA ARG A 150 9.46 -18.00 5.55
C ARG A 150 10.18 -16.74 5.05
N GLU A 151 10.88 -16.83 3.92
CA GLU A 151 11.48 -15.65 3.27
C GLU A 151 10.43 -14.60 2.94
N MET A 152 9.33 -15.02 2.31
CA MET A 152 8.23 -14.14 1.93
C MET A 152 7.61 -13.46 3.15
N PHE A 153 7.49 -14.17 4.26
CA PHE A 153 6.99 -13.63 5.52
C PHE A 153 7.92 -12.54 6.05
N VAL A 154 9.24 -12.79 6.10
CA VAL A 154 10.23 -11.79 6.56
C VAL A 154 10.27 -10.58 5.63
N LEU A 155 10.23 -10.78 4.30
CA LEU A 155 10.13 -9.69 3.33
C LEU A 155 8.91 -8.81 3.63
N ASN A 156 7.75 -9.42 3.90
CA ASN A 156 6.53 -8.66 4.22
C ASN A 156 6.66 -7.92 5.55
N LEU A 157 7.21 -8.54 6.60
CA LEU A 157 7.37 -7.91 7.90
C LEU A 157 8.33 -6.72 7.84
N ASP A 158 9.53 -6.93 7.30
CA ASP A 158 10.62 -5.94 7.35
C ASP A 158 10.37 -4.74 6.43
N TRP A 159 9.65 -4.95 5.32
CA TRP A 159 9.50 -3.92 4.29
C TRP A 159 8.06 -3.45 4.11
N PHE A 160 7.15 -4.36 3.77
CA PHE A 160 5.81 -3.96 3.38
C PHE A 160 4.97 -3.54 4.60
N MET A 161 4.93 -4.39 5.62
CA MET A 161 4.23 -4.11 6.87
C MET A 161 4.83 -2.89 7.58
N ALA A 162 6.17 -2.82 7.69
CA ALA A 162 6.84 -1.66 8.27
C ALA A 162 6.45 -0.35 7.57
N THR A 163 6.40 -0.36 6.22
CA THR A 163 5.95 0.80 5.44
C THR A 163 4.49 1.16 5.72
N LEU A 164 3.60 0.16 5.84
CA LEU A 164 2.18 0.40 6.13
C LEU A 164 1.97 0.94 7.54
N LEU A 165 2.71 0.41 8.51
CA LEU A 165 2.65 0.87 9.91
C LEU A 165 3.18 2.30 10.06
N ASP A 166 4.34 2.62 9.47
CA ASP A 166 4.88 3.97 9.45
C ASP A 166 3.89 4.96 8.84
N ARG A 167 3.31 4.62 7.70
CA ARG A 167 2.25 5.42 7.08
C ARG A 167 1.06 5.63 8.02
N LYS A 168 0.57 4.56 8.65
CA LYS A 168 -0.57 4.61 9.55
C LYS A 168 -0.28 5.53 10.72
N ASP A 169 0.83 5.31 11.39
CA ASP A 169 1.26 6.10 12.54
C ASP A 169 1.42 7.59 12.19
N ARG A 170 2.17 7.89 11.14
CA ARG A 170 2.44 9.28 10.73
C ARG A 170 1.16 10.04 10.37
N MET A 171 0.28 9.45 9.55
CA MET A 171 -0.96 10.12 9.14
C MET A 171 -1.93 10.30 10.30
N SER A 172 -2.04 9.31 11.17
CA SER A 172 -2.97 9.36 12.30
C SER A 172 -2.46 10.29 13.41
N MET A 173 -1.19 10.21 13.78
CA MET A 173 -0.60 11.06 14.81
C MET A 173 -0.52 12.52 14.40
N TYR A 174 -0.24 12.81 13.13
CA TYR A 174 -0.32 14.18 12.60
C TYR A 174 -1.72 14.80 12.76
N SER A 175 -2.75 13.95 12.71
CA SER A 175 -4.14 14.35 12.95
C SER A 175 -4.53 14.33 14.43
N GLY A 176 -3.65 13.94 15.35
CA GLY A 176 -3.94 13.78 16.77
C GLY A 176 -4.82 12.57 17.09
N LEU A 177 -4.82 11.54 16.25
CA LEU A 177 -5.58 10.29 16.40
C LEU A 177 -4.61 9.14 16.69
N GLU A 178 -4.77 8.44 17.81
CA GLU A 178 -4.04 7.22 18.10
C GLU A 178 -4.70 6.02 17.39
N VAL A 179 -3.93 5.27 16.61
CA VAL A 179 -4.40 4.04 15.97
C VAL A 179 -3.66 2.84 16.54
N ARG A 180 -4.41 1.87 17.06
CA ARG A 180 -3.88 0.60 17.54
C ARG A 180 -4.13 -0.51 16.53
N VAL A 181 -3.13 -1.39 16.37
CA VAL A 181 -3.10 -2.47 15.37
C VAL A 181 -2.93 -3.83 16.06
N PRO A 182 -4.01 -4.44 16.60
CA PRO A 182 -3.91 -5.66 17.40
C PRO A 182 -3.24 -6.83 16.71
N PHE A 183 -3.35 -6.96 15.38
CA PHE A 183 -2.66 -8.01 14.62
C PHE A 183 -1.13 -7.86 14.60
N CYS A 184 -0.60 -6.66 14.91
CA CYS A 184 0.84 -6.45 15.03
C CYS A 184 1.40 -6.74 16.44
N ASP A 185 0.61 -7.32 17.35
CA ASP A 185 1.14 -7.82 18.62
C ASP A 185 2.24 -8.85 18.34
N HIS A 186 3.43 -8.63 18.93
CA HIS A 186 4.60 -9.49 18.68
C HIS A 186 4.34 -10.97 18.96
N ARG A 187 3.45 -11.28 19.91
CA ARG A 187 3.06 -12.68 20.24
C ARG A 187 2.28 -13.31 19.08
N ILE A 188 1.40 -12.53 18.43
CA ILE A 188 0.66 -13.00 17.25
C ILE A 188 1.61 -13.13 16.07
N VAL A 189 2.54 -12.19 15.89
CA VAL A 189 3.55 -12.23 14.82
C VAL A 189 4.42 -13.48 14.94
N GLU A 190 4.96 -13.76 16.15
CA GLU A 190 5.79 -14.93 16.42
C GLU A 190 5.01 -16.24 16.21
N TYR A 191 3.79 -16.31 16.71
CA TYR A 191 2.92 -17.47 16.50
C TYR A 191 2.62 -17.70 15.03
N ALA A 192 2.23 -16.63 14.31
CA ALA A 192 1.93 -16.71 12.89
C ALA A 192 3.15 -17.07 12.04
N TYR A 193 4.36 -16.62 12.40
CA TYR A 193 5.59 -17.01 11.71
C TYR A 193 5.80 -18.53 11.75
N ASN A 194 5.55 -19.14 12.89
CA ASN A 194 5.73 -20.57 13.10
C ASN A 194 4.57 -21.44 12.59
N MET A 195 3.45 -20.81 12.22
CA MET A 195 2.27 -21.52 11.71
C MET A 195 2.53 -22.09 10.32
N PRO A 196 2.26 -23.40 10.08
CA PRO A 196 2.34 -23.98 8.75
C PRO A 196 1.47 -23.24 7.74
N TRP A 197 1.97 -23.16 6.49
CA TRP A 197 1.26 -22.44 5.43
C TRP A 197 -0.16 -22.97 5.17
N ASP A 198 -0.35 -24.28 5.27
CA ASP A 198 -1.64 -24.93 5.00
C ASP A 198 -2.76 -24.43 5.93
N PHE A 199 -2.42 -24.02 7.17
CA PHE A 199 -3.39 -23.36 8.05
C PHE A 199 -3.70 -21.93 7.59
N LYS A 200 -2.71 -21.18 7.13
CA LYS A 200 -2.92 -19.83 6.61
C LYS A 200 -3.75 -19.84 5.33
N SER A 201 -3.56 -20.84 4.49
CA SER A 201 -4.31 -21.07 3.23
C SER A 201 -5.42 -22.13 3.35
N LEU A 202 -5.96 -22.33 4.56
CA LEU A 202 -6.99 -23.34 4.81
C LEU A 202 -8.14 -23.21 3.79
N GLU A 203 -8.60 -24.35 3.26
CA GLU A 203 -9.62 -24.44 2.20
C GLU A 203 -9.22 -23.72 0.90
N GLY A 204 -7.90 -23.53 0.66
CA GLY A 204 -7.38 -22.82 -0.52
C GLY A 204 -7.68 -21.31 -0.53
N ARG A 205 -7.97 -20.72 0.62
CA ARG A 205 -8.36 -19.31 0.75
C ARG A 205 -7.31 -18.49 1.46
N GLU A 206 -7.18 -17.25 1.05
CA GLU A 206 -6.40 -16.25 1.77
C GLU A 206 -6.94 -16.06 3.21
N LYS A 207 -6.05 -16.00 4.18
CA LYS A 207 -6.37 -15.88 5.62
C LYS A 207 -7.27 -17.00 6.12
N GLY A 208 -7.12 -18.24 5.61
CA GLY A 208 -8.04 -19.35 5.85
C GLY A 208 -8.27 -19.64 7.32
N ILE A 209 -7.21 -19.71 8.15
CA ILE A 209 -7.35 -19.94 9.59
C ILE A 209 -8.12 -18.81 10.29
N VAL A 210 -7.91 -17.55 9.90
CA VAL A 210 -8.64 -16.40 10.49
C VAL A 210 -10.13 -16.50 10.14
N ARG A 211 -10.43 -16.80 8.86
CA ARG A 211 -11.83 -17.02 8.44
C ARG A 211 -12.50 -18.16 9.21
N ARG A 212 -11.79 -19.25 9.42
CA ARG A 212 -12.29 -20.40 10.18
C ARG A 212 -12.53 -20.04 11.64
N ALA A 213 -11.61 -19.28 12.25
CA ALA A 213 -11.73 -18.85 13.64
C ALA A 213 -12.96 -17.96 13.89
N PHE A 214 -13.39 -17.18 12.91
CA PHE A 214 -14.54 -16.27 13.00
C PHE A 214 -15.77 -16.74 12.21
N ALA A 215 -15.79 -18.00 11.76
CA ALA A 215 -16.87 -18.52 10.91
C ALA A 215 -18.25 -18.49 11.57
N ASP A 216 -18.29 -18.70 12.89
CA ASP A 216 -19.53 -18.71 13.68
C ASP A 216 -19.84 -17.33 14.30
N GLU A 217 -18.89 -16.37 14.22
CA GLU A 217 -19.01 -15.04 14.83
C GLU A 217 -19.44 -13.96 13.83
N LEU A 218 -19.31 -14.21 12.52
CA LEU A 218 -19.57 -13.23 11.47
C LEU A 218 -20.51 -13.80 10.39
N PRO A 219 -21.26 -12.92 9.67
CA PRO A 219 -22.06 -13.35 8.53
C PRO A 219 -21.22 -14.10 7.49
N LYS A 220 -21.77 -15.17 6.90
CA LYS A 220 -21.07 -16.02 5.92
C LYS A 220 -20.57 -15.23 4.73
N GLU A 221 -21.34 -14.27 4.25
CA GLU A 221 -20.98 -13.37 3.14
C GLU A 221 -19.73 -12.55 3.43
N ILE A 222 -19.52 -12.18 4.69
CA ILE A 222 -18.33 -11.45 5.16
C ILE A 222 -17.14 -12.41 5.29
N VAL A 223 -17.34 -13.56 5.96
CA VAL A 223 -16.28 -14.55 6.17
C VAL A 223 -15.72 -15.05 4.85
N TYR A 224 -16.57 -15.30 3.87
CA TYR A 224 -16.18 -15.92 2.59
C TYR A 224 -16.01 -14.92 1.44
N ARG A 225 -16.10 -13.60 1.71
CA ARG A 225 -15.87 -12.59 0.67
C ARG A 225 -14.44 -12.68 0.10
N LYS A 226 -14.32 -12.44 -1.20
CA LYS A 226 -13.02 -12.31 -1.84
C LYS A 226 -12.33 -11.02 -1.37
N LYS A 227 -11.01 -11.09 -1.13
CA LYS A 227 -10.24 -9.91 -0.78
C LYS A 227 -10.32 -8.84 -1.87
N SER A 228 -10.59 -7.62 -1.46
CA SER A 228 -10.42 -6.42 -2.28
C SER A 228 -9.15 -5.67 -1.88
N PRO A 229 -8.31 -5.23 -2.83
CA PRO A 229 -7.18 -4.36 -2.50
C PRO A 229 -7.66 -2.99 -2.03
N TYR A 230 -6.85 -2.31 -1.21
CA TYR A 230 -7.13 -0.93 -0.82
C TYR A 230 -7.24 -0.05 -2.09
N PRO A 231 -8.33 0.72 -2.24
CA PRO A 231 -8.60 1.45 -3.46
C PRO A 231 -7.54 2.53 -3.73
N LYS A 232 -7.26 2.73 -5.02
CA LYS A 232 -6.48 3.86 -5.56
C LYS A 232 -7.39 4.72 -6.39
N THR A 233 -7.14 6.02 -6.44
CA THR A 233 -7.93 6.86 -7.30
C THR A 233 -7.39 6.88 -8.73
N PHE A 234 -8.29 6.57 -9.68
CA PHE A 234 -8.06 6.72 -11.12
C PHE A 234 -9.01 7.78 -11.70
N HIS A 235 -9.54 8.63 -10.83
CA HIS A 235 -10.47 9.68 -11.24
C HIS A 235 -9.78 10.66 -12.20
N PRO A 236 -10.36 10.96 -13.38
CA PRO A 236 -9.72 11.84 -14.37
C PRO A 236 -9.37 13.24 -13.83
N VAL A 237 -10.20 13.79 -12.96
CA VAL A 237 -9.94 15.10 -12.31
C VAL A 237 -8.67 15.01 -11.46
N TYR A 238 -8.53 13.98 -10.62
CA TYR A 238 -7.32 13.77 -9.82
C TYR A 238 -6.07 13.65 -10.70
N THR A 239 -6.15 12.80 -11.74
CA THR A 239 -5.05 12.59 -12.68
C THR A 239 -4.61 13.90 -13.34
N ARG A 240 -5.58 14.72 -13.81
CA ARG A 240 -5.31 16.02 -14.41
C ARG A 240 -4.68 16.99 -13.41
N LEU A 241 -5.24 17.12 -12.21
CA LEU A 241 -4.71 18.01 -11.18
C LEU A 241 -3.26 17.67 -10.81
N CYS A 242 -2.94 16.37 -10.65
CA CYS A 242 -1.58 15.94 -10.40
C CYS A 242 -0.67 16.21 -11.60
N ALA A 243 -1.12 15.96 -12.84
CA ALA A 243 -0.36 16.26 -14.04
C ALA A 243 -0.05 17.76 -14.16
N ASP A 244 -1.07 18.63 -13.96
CA ASP A 244 -0.90 20.07 -13.98
C ASP A 244 0.08 20.56 -12.91
N TYR A 245 0.08 19.90 -11.75
CA TYR A 245 1.06 20.22 -10.69
C TYR A 245 2.47 19.82 -11.11
N VAL A 246 2.65 18.63 -11.69
CA VAL A 246 3.96 18.17 -12.19
C VAL A 246 4.46 19.07 -13.33
N CYS A 247 3.58 19.56 -14.21
CA CYS A 247 3.97 20.57 -15.21
C CYS A 247 4.62 21.79 -14.57
N ARG A 248 3.99 22.36 -13.52
CA ARG A 248 4.57 23.50 -12.79
C ARG A 248 5.91 23.20 -12.14
N ILE A 249 6.10 21.98 -11.60
CA ILE A 249 7.38 21.53 -11.07
C ILE A 249 8.46 21.57 -12.17
N PHE A 250 8.14 21.08 -13.38
CA PHE A 250 9.08 21.10 -14.51
C PHE A 250 9.31 22.48 -15.12
N GLU A 251 8.41 23.43 -14.94
CA GLU A 251 8.56 24.84 -15.35
C GLU A 251 9.42 25.64 -14.37
N ASP A 252 9.51 25.17 -13.12
CA ASP A 252 10.35 25.78 -12.09
C ASP A 252 11.81 25.34 -12.22
N ASN A 253 12.65 26.23 -12.75
CA ASN A 253 14.08 25.99 -12.94
C ASN A 253 14.86 25.80 -11.62
N THR A 254 14.24 26.07 -10.47
CA THR A 254 14.86 25.87 -9.15
C THR A 254 14.48 24.51 -8.52
N SER A 255 13.59 23.74 -9.14
CA SER A 255 13.15 22.44 -8.62
C SER A 255 14.26 21.39 -8.75
N VAL A 256 14.76 20.94 -7.61
CA VAL A 256 15.69 19.79 -7.53
C VAL A 256 14.97 18.52 -7.99
N ALA A 257 13.70 18.34 -7.62
CA ALA A 257 12.94 17.19 -8.06
C ALA A 257 12.83 17.09 -9.57
N ALA A 258 12.60 18.23 -10.27
CA ALA A 258 12.53 18.25 -11.72
C ALA A 258 13.85 17.79 -12.39
N SER A 259 15.01 18.04 -11.77
CA SER A 259 16.30 17.61 -12.30
C SER A 259 16.57 16.10 -12.18
N LEU A 260 15.83 15.42 -11.30
CA LEU A 260 15.95 13.97 -11.08
C LEU A 260 15.17 13.14 -12.11
N PHE A 261 14.17 13.72 -12.76
CA PHE A 261 13.28 13.00 -13.68
C PHE A 261 13.59 13.31 -15.15
N ASP A 262 13.49 12.29 -16.00
CA ASP A 262 13.48 12.47 -17.46
C ASP A 262 12.16 13.14 -17.87
N ARG A 263 12.25 14.42 -18.25
CA ARG A 263 11.09 15.22 -18.67
C ARG A 263 10.32 14.57 -19.82
N ASN A 264 11.00 13.98 -20.79
CA ASN A 264 10.36 13.36 -21.95
C ASN A 264 9.61 12.10 -21.55
N ALA A 265 10.19 11.27 -20.65
CA ALA A 265 9.53 10.08 -20.14
C ALA A 265 8.25 10.44 -19.37
N VAL A 266 8.31 11.44 -18.49
CA VAL A 266 7.15 11.89 -17.72
C VAL A 266 6.10 12.53 -18.63
N GLN A 267 6.48 13.35 -19.63
CA GLN A 267 5.55 13.92 -20.59
C GLN A 267 4.80 12.87 -21.43
N LYS A 268 5.46 11.77 -21.81
CA LYS A 268 4.80 10.64 -22.49
C LYS A 268 3.69 10.04 -21.62
N LEU A 269 3.93 9.90 -20.32
CA LEU A 269 2.89 9.44 -19.38
C LEU A 269 1.75 10.44 -19.23
N MET A 270 2.01 11.74 -19.27
CA MET A 270 0.96 12.77 -19.25
C MET A 270 0.07 12.73 -20.49
N GLN A 271 0.67 12.49 -21.67
CA GLN A 271 -0.06 12.39 -22.92
C GLN A 271 -0.92 11.12 -23.02
N ARG A 272 -0.48 10.03 -22.38
CA ARG A 272 -1.14 8.73 -22.38
C ARG A 272 -1.11 8.09 -20.99
N PRO A 273 -1.91 8.57 -20.04
CA PRO A 273 -1.90 8.07 -18.66
C PRO A 273 -2.22 6.58 -18.54
N GLU A 274 -2.98 6.04 -19.49
CA GLU A 274 -3.36 4.62 -19.56
C GLU A 274 -2.24 3.72 -20.10
N SER A 275 -1.16 4.27 -20.64
CA SER A 275 -0.06 3.49 -21.27
C SER A 275 0.71 2.60 -20.29
N LEU A 276 0.58 2.85 -19.00
CA LEU A 276 1.21 2.03 -17.98
C LEU A 276 0.38 0.76 -17.76
N ALA A 277 0.73 -0.32 -18.45
CA ALA A 277 -0.01 -1.58 -18.43
C ALA A 277 0.03 -2.25 -17.05
N GLU A 278 1.18 -2.19 -16.35
CA GLU A 278 1.39 -2.82 -15.04
C GLU A 278 1.55 -1.78 -13.93
N PRO A 279 1.17 -2.14 -12.68
CA PRO A 279 1.46 -1.30 -11.53
C PRO A 279 2.98 -1.12 -11.34
N TRP A 280 3.41 0.10 -11.07
CA TRP A 280 4.81 0.39 -10.77
C TRP A 280 5.18 0.08 -9.30
N PHE A 281 4.17 0.01 -8.41
CA PHE A 281 4.31 -0.39 -7.02
C PHE A 281 2.99 -0.96 -6.47
N GLY A 282 3.09 -1.91 -5.52
CA GLY A 282 1.93 -2.57 -4.93
C GLY A 282 1.09 -3.33 -5.96
N GLN A 283 -0.21 -3.30 -5.80
CA GLN A 283 -1.15 -4.00 -6.69
C GLN A 283 -1.82 -3.09 -7.72
N LEU A 284 -1.95 -1.79 -7.44
CA LEU A 284 -2.81 -0.90 -8.20
C LEU A 284 -2.17 0.46 -8.56
N MET A 285 -0.95 0.78 -8.10
CA MET A 285 -0.34 2.08 -8.38
C MET A 285 0.06 2.20 -9.85
N ARG A 286 -0.52 3.17 -10.55
CA ARG A 286 -0.27 3.47 -11.96
C ARG A 286 0.09 4.95 -12.15
N THR A 287 -0.11 5.48 -13.32
CA THR A 287 0.31 6.84 -13.71
C THR A 287 -0.13 7.96 -12.76
N PRO A 288 -1.39 8.03 -12.27
CA PRO A 288 -1.77 9.10 -11.33
C PRO A 288 -0.92 9.10 -10.06
N GLN A 289 -0.56 7.91 -9.57
CA GLN A 289 0.27 7.77 -8.37
C GLN A 289 1.75 8.10 -8.64
N ILE A 290 2.24 7.97 -9.88
CA ILE A 290 3.58 8.48 -10.27
C ILE A 290 3.58 10.00 -10.15
N PHE A 291 2.59 10.68 -10.72
CA PHE A 291 2.49 12.14 -10.61
C PHE A 291 2.41 12.61 -9.16
N ALA A 292 1.58 11.94 -8.35
CA ALA A 292 1.48 12.23 -6.93
C ALA A 292 2.82 12.02 -6.21
N TYR A 293 3.57 10.97 -6.55
CA TYR A 293 4.89 10.72 -5.97
C TYR A 293 5.92 11.81 -6.35
N ILE A 294 5.91 12.29 -7.61
CA ILE A 294 6.76 13.42 -8.04
C ILE A 294 6.44 14.67 -7.22
N ILE A 295 5.15 14.95 -6.98
CA ILE A 295 4.72 16.09 -6.15
C ILE A 295 5.24 15.94 -4.71
N GLN A 296 5.11 14.75 -4.13
CA GLN A 296 5.61 14.46 -2.78
C GLN A 296 7.14 14.61 -2.69
N LEU A 297 7.87 14.14 -3.71
CA LEU A 297 9.31 14.28 -3.77
C LEU A 297 9.72 15.75 -3.88
N ASP A 298 9.07 16.55 -4.73
CA ASP A 298 9.34 17.99 -4.85
C ASP A 298 9.07 18.72 -3.52
N ARG A 299 7.95 18.38 -2.85
CA ARG A 299 7.65 18.92 -1.52
C ARG A 299 8.76 18.62 -0.52
N TRP A 300 9.21 17.38 -0.50
CA TRP A 300 10.21 16.92 0.47
C TRP A 300 11.59 17.53 0.26
N VAL A 301 12.05 17.66 -0.99
CA VAL A 301 13.38 18.25 -1.27
C VAL A 301 13.43 19.77 -1.12
N ARG A 302 12.26 20.45 -1.01
CA ARG A 302 12.17 21.89 -0.74
C ARG A 302 12.21 22.23 0.76
N HIS A 303 12.05 21.26 1.62
CA HIS A 303 11.97 21.38 3.09
C HIS A 303 13.02 20.56 3.80
#